data_f2c6686d8bde51a876a4d2028293004c
#
_entry.id   f2c6686d8bde51a876a4d2028293004c
#
_cell.length_a   1.000
_cell.length_b   1.000
_cell.length_c   1.000
_cell.angle_alpha   90.00
_cell.angle_beta   90.00
_cell.angle_gamma   90.00
#
_symmetry.space_group_name_H-M   'P 1'
#
loop_
_entity.id
_entity.type
_entity.pdbx_description
1 polymer ?
#
loop_
_entity_poly.entity_id
_entity_poly.type
_entity_poly.pdbx_seq_one_letter_code
_entity_poly.pdbx_strand_id
1 'polypeptide(L)'
;MIEPLVLLPGLMCDARLFQPQIARLSRDRAVMVAPIGGGDRIEEIASGLLDQLPHRFALAGLSMGGVVALELVRRAPDRVTRLCLMATDAQADTPQIAANREELIVGAQAGRLEEVMRKVIGTDTLAPGPQRLPILSDMLQMASELGPDLFVRQMRALQRRPDQQGTLRRIKVPTLVLCGAHDTLTPVRKHNFMAELIPEAVLHVVNDAGHLPTLEAPEETTGALIDWLNIPLRIF
;
A
#
# COMPACT_ATOMS: atom_id res chain seq x y z
N MET A 1 -11.72 22.30 -8.91
CA MET A 1 -11.78 21.80 -7.51
C MET A 1 -10.61 20.86 -7.29
N ILE A 2 -9.94 20.96 -6.14
CA ILE A 2 -8.86 20.02 -5.76
C ILE A 2 -9.52 18.70 -5.36
N GLU A 3 -9.14 17.60 -6.01
CA GLU A 3 -9.68 16.28 -5.68
C GLU A 3 -9.21 15.80 -4.30
N PRO A 4 -10.05 15.08 -3.54
CA PRO A 4 -9.64 14.46 -2.29
C PRO A 4 -8.59 13.38 -2.53
N LEU A 5 -7.72 13.17 -1.54
CA LEU A 5 -6.75 12.08 -1.52
C LEU A 5 -7.27 10.94 -0.66
N VAL A 6 -7.31 9.74 -1.22
CA VAL A 6 -7.61 8.49 -0.51
C VAL A 6 -6.30 7.73 -0.30
N LEU A 7 -6.04 7.36 0.95
CA LEU A 7 -4.89 6.56 1.39
C LEU A 7 -5.36 5.17 1.82
N LEU A 8 -4.75 4.13 1.27
CA LEU A 8 -5.00 2.73 1.64
C LEU A 8 -3.78 2.18 2.38
N PRO A 9 -3.94 1.79 3.66
CA PRO A 9 -2.82 1.31 4.45
C PRO A 9 -2.34 -0.08 4.03
N GLY A 10 -1.18 -0.48 4.55
CA GLY A 10 -0.64 -1.82 4.40
C GLY A 10 -1.34 -2.86 5.29
N LEU A 11 -0.88 -4.11 5.16
CA LEU A 11 -1.29 -5.21 6.04
C LEU A 11 -1.11 -4.82 7.51
N MET A 12 -2.15 -5.02 8.31
CA MET A 12 -2.16 -4.73 9.76
C MET A 12 -1.74 -3.31 10.13
N CYS A 13 -2.05 -2.35 9.25
CA CYS A 13 -1.83 -0.92 9.46
C CYS A 13 -3.15 -0.15 9.47
N ASP A 14 -3.11 1.00 10.13
CA ASP A 14 -4.18 2.00 10.13
C ASP A 14 -3.67 3.39 9.68
N ALA A 15 -4.39 4.45 10.05
CA ALA A 15 -4.05 5.82 9.67
C ALA A 15 -2.67 6.28 10.18
N ARG A 16 -2.15 5.67 11.26
CA ARG A 16 -0.82 5.98 11.82
C ARG A 16 0.31 5.77 10.80
N LEU A 17 0.13 4.83 9.87
CA LEU A 17 1.06 4.59 8.76
C LEU A 17 1.32 5.85 7.90
N PHE A 18 0.34 6.73 7.82
CA PHE A 18 0.39 7.95 7.00
C PHE A 18 0.37 9.23 7.83
N GLN A 19 0.63 9.17 9.13
CA GLN A 19 0.50 10.34 10.03
C GLN A 19 1.28 11.56 9.55
N PRO A 20 2.56 11.48 9.12
CA PRO A 20 3.29 12.63 8.61
C PRO A 20 2.67 13.21 7.32
N GLN A 21 2.21 12.34 6.41
CA GLN A 21 1.58 12.73 5.16
C GLN A 21 0.23 13.40 5.40
N ILE A 22 -0.59 12.86 6.31
CA ILE A 22 -1.88 13.45 6.70
C ILE A 22 -1.65 14.85 7.29
N ALA A 23 -0.72 14.99 8.21
CA ALA A 23 -0.41 16.26 8.86
C ALA A 23 -0.02 17.36 7.86
N ARG A 24 0.69 17.00 6.77
CA ARG A 24 1.11 17.95 5.74
C ARG A 24 0.03 18.17 4.68
N LEU A 25 -0.54 17.10 4.12
CA LEU A 25 -1.41 17.18 2.93
C LEU A 25 -2.83 17.66 3.27
N SER A 26 -3.30 17.43 4.50
CA SER A 26 -4.62 17.91 4.96
C SER A 26 -4.74 19.43 5.05
N ARG A 27 -3.63 20.17 4.96
CA ARG A 27 -3.64 21.64 4.90
C ARG A 27 -4.18 22.16 3.58
N ASP A 28 -4.04 21.38 2.51
CA ASP A 28 -4.32 21.83 1.15
C ASP A 28 -5.47 21.07 0.49
N ARG A 29 -5.85 19.89 1.00
CA ARG A 29 -6.90 19.03 0.44
C ARG A 29 -7.57 18.12 1.47
N ALA A 30 -8.75 17.61 1.16
CA ALA A 30 -9.35 16.55 1.95
C ALA A 30 -8.52 15.27 1.83
N VAL A 31 -8.18 14.66 2.98
CA VAL A 31 -7.46 13.38 3.06
C VAL A 31 -8.34 12.38 3.79
N MET A 32 -8.52 11.23 3.19
CA MET A 32 -9.29 10.11 3.75
C MET A 32 -8.38 8.89 3.84
N VAL A 33 -8.30 8.25 5.00
CA VAL A 33 -7.71 6.91 5.13
C VAL A 33 -8.84 5.91 5.16
N ALA A 34 -8.86 4.99 4.20
CA ALA A 34 -9.91 3.99 4.08
C ALA A 34 -9.40 2.61 4.56
N PRO A 35 -10.12 1.95 5.50
CA PRO A 35 -9.70 0.65 6.05
C PRO A 35 -9.86 -0.46 5.01
N ILE A 36 -8.88 -1.35 4.92
CA ILE A 36 -8.85 -2.45 3.96
C ILE A 36 -9.13 -3.82 4.62
N GLY A 37 -10.07 -3.87 5.55
CA GLY A 37 -10.41 -5.07 6.32
C GLY A 37 -11.77 -5.69 6.00
N GLY A 38 -12.49 -5.21 4.99
CA GLY A 38 -13.89 -5.53 4.72
C GLY A 38 -14.16 -6.86 4.02
N GLY A 39 -13.17 -7.76 3.91
CA GLY A 39 -13.36 -9.06 3.26
C GLY A 39 -12.12 -9.93 3.33
N ASP A 40 -12.20 -11.17 2.82
CA ASP A 40 -11.08 -12.12 2.69
C ASP A 40 -10.65 -12.32 1.21
N ARG A 41 -11.12 -11.41 0.32
CA ARG A 41 -10.72 -11.27 -1.08
C ARG A 41 -10.47 -9.81 -1.42
N ILE A 42 -9.48 -9.54 -2.25
CA ILE A 42 -9.17 -8.17 -2.71
C ILE A 42 -10.38 -7.55 -3.42
N GLU A 43 -11.11 -8.36 -4.19
CA GLU A 43 -12.30 -7.93 -4.92
C GLU A 43 -13.46 -7.50 -3.99
N GLU A 44 -13.63 -8.17 -2.85
CA GLU A 44 -14.64 -7.82 -1.83
C GLU A 44 -14.28 -6.53 -1.13
N ILE A 45 -13.01 -6.39 -0.72
CA ILE A 45 -12.48 -5.18 -0.10
C ILE A 45 -12.69 -3.98 -1.04
N ALA A 46 -12.30 -4.12 -2.30
CA ALA A 46 -12.47 -3.05 -3.29
C ALA A 46 -13.93 -2.70 -3.53
N SER A 47 -14.84 -3.68 -3.61
CA SER A 47 -16.28 -3.43 -3.77
C SER A 47 -16.85 -2.65 -2.60
N GLY A 48 -16.58 -3.07 -1.36
CA GLY A 48 -17.06 -2.38 -0.16
C GLY A 48 -16.51 -0.97 0.00
N LEU A 49 -15.29 -0.72 -0.49
CA LEU A 49 -14.71 0.62 -0.51
C LEU A 49 -15.38 1.54 -1.53
N LEU A 50 -15.73 1.05 -2.72
CA LEU A 50 -16.35 1.88 -3.76
C LEU A 50 -17.65 2.55 -3.31
N ASP A 51 -18.38 1.96 -2.38
CA ASP A 51 -19.61 2.55 -1.82
C ASP A 51 -19.32 3.68 -0.81
N GLN A 52 -18.10 3.76 -0.27
CA GLN A 52 -17.71 4.70 0.77
C GLN A 52 -16.82 5.84 0.26
N LEU A 53 -16.14 5.61 -0.84
CA LEU A 53 -15.16 6.56 -1.39
C LEU A 53 -15.84 7.72 -2.14
N PRO A 54 -15.20 8.91 -2.21
CA PRO A 54 -15.65 10.03 -3.02
C PRO A 54 -15.89 9.63 -4.49
N HIS A 55 -16.73 10.36 -5.20
CA HIS A 55 -17.03 10.08 -6.61
C HIS A 55 -15.77 10.07 -7.49
N ARG A 56 -14.86 11.05 -7.29
CA ARG A 56 -13.56 11.13 -7.96
C ARG A 56 -12.48 11.49 -6.93
N PHE A 57 -11.32 10.85 -6.98
CA PHE A 57 -10.26 10.99 -5.99
C PHE A 57 -8.88 10.63 -6.55
N ALA A 58 -7.83 11.23 -5.98
CA ALA A 58 -6.47 10.73 -6.07
C ALA A 58 -6.32 9.52 -5.12
N LEU A 59 -5.69 8.45 -5.57
CA LEU A 59 -5.58 7.20 -4.82
C LEU A 59 -4.12 6.83 -4.56
N ALA A 60 -3.76 6.62 -3.31
CA ALA A 60 -2.44 6.14 -2.93
C ALA A 60 -2.57 4.91 -2.03
N GLY A 61 -1.88 3.83 -2.37
CA GLY A 61 -1.88 2.60 -1.59
C GLY A 61 -0.48 2.11 -1.26
N LEU A 62 -0.26 1.74 0.01
CA LEU A 62 1.00 1.16 0.46
C LEU A 62 0.85 -0.35 0.67
N SER A 63 1.77 -1.15 0.13
CA SER A 63 1.84 -2.61 0.30
C SER A 63 0.50 -3.27 -0.08
N MET A 64 -0.20 -3.92 0.83
CA MET A 64 -1.54 -4.47 0.58
C MET A 64 -2.52 -3.41 0.08
N GLY A 65 -2.42 -2.16 0.58
CA GLY A 65 -3.21 -1.03 0.08
C GLY A 65 -2.97 -0.75 -1.41
N GLY A 66 -1.75 -0.96 -1.91
CA GLY A 66 -1.43 -0.88 -3.34
C GLY A 66 -2.10 -1.99 -4.16
N VAL A 67 -2.17 -3.20 -3.62
CA VAL A 67 -2.90 -4.32 -4.26
C VAL A 67 -4.39 -4.00 -4.37
N VAL A 68 -4.99 -3.45 -3.31
CA VAL A 68 -6.40 -3.01 -3.32
C VAL A 68 -6.61 -1.83 -4.27
N ALA A 69 -5.65 -0.88 -4.32
CA ALA A 69 -5.70 0.26 -5.24
C ALA A 69 -5.75 -0.18 -6.71
N LEU A 70 -4.98 -1.19 -7.10
CA LEU A 70 -5.03 -1.75 -8.46
C LEU A 70 -6.40 -2.35 -8.77
N GLU A 71 -7.03 -3.02 -7.83
CA GLU A 71 -8.37 -3.57 -8.01
C GLU A 71 -9.44 -2.46 -8.12
N LEU A 72 -9.31 -1.36 -7.35
CA LEU A 72 -10.17 -0.19 -7.48
C LEU A 72 -10.04 0.47 -8.86
N VAL A 73 -8.81 0.64 -9.36
CA VAL A 73 -8.56 1.16 -10.72
C VAL A 73 -9.17 0.23 -11.77
N ARG A 74 -9.03 -1.09 -11.61
CA ARG A 74 -9.61 -2.06 -12.55
C ARG A 74 -11.13 -1.98 -12.63
N ARG A 75 -11.81 -1.76 -11.49
CA ARG A 75 -13.29 -1.73 -11.38
C ARG A 75 -13.89 -0.39 -11.72
N ALA A 76 -13.24 0.69 -11.34
CA ALA A 76 -13.78 2.03 -11.46
C ALA A 76 -12.69 3.03 -11.95
N PRO A 77 -12.12 2.81 -13.15
CA PRO A 77 -11.01 3.63 -13.65
C PRO A 77 -11.37 5.12 -13.74
N ASP A 78 -12.63 5.46 -14.04
CA ASP A 78 -13.08 6.84 -14.20
C ASP A 78 -13.19 7.61 -12.87
N ARG A 79 -13.18 6.90 -11.74
CA ARG A 79 -13.20 7.52 -10.41
C ARG A 79 -11.81 7.88 -9.90
N VAL A 80 -10.76 7.20 -10.35
CA VAL A 80 -9.38 7.44 -9.93
C VAL A 80 -8.76 8.48 -10.86
N THR A 81 -8.39 9.65 -10.32
CA THR A 81 -7.80 10.75 -11.09
C THR A 81 -6.29 10.67 -11.18
N ARG A 82 -5.66 10.07 -10.19
CA ARG A 82 -4.21 9.84 -10.05
C ARG A 82 -3.99 8.57 -9.24
N LEU A 83 -2.89 7.88 -9.49
CA LEU A 83 -2.53 6.65 -8.76
C LEU A 83 -1.13 6.76 -8.17
N CYS A 84 -0.97 6.38 -6.91
CA CYS A 84 0.33 6.15 -6.30
C CYS A 84 0.39 4.73 -5.72
N LEU A 85 1.38 3.97 -6.17
CA LEU A 85 1.67 2.60 -5.73
C LEU A 85 2.97 2.60 -4.92
N MET A 86 2.86 2.41 -3.59
CA MET A 86 4.00 2.45 -2.67
C MET A 86 4.31 1.06 -2.12
N ALA A 87 5.57 0.64 -2.18
CA ALA A 87 6.08 -0.60 -1.56
C ALA A 87 5.13 -1.79 -1.82
N THR A 88 4.73 -2.03 -3.06
CA THR A 88 3.69 -3.00 -3.44
C THR A 88 4.09 -3.87 -4.65
N ASP A 89 3.19 -4.76 -5.04
CA ASP A 89 3.39 -5.68 -6.17
C ASP A 89 2.04 -5.95 -6.87
N ALA A 90 2.08 -6.06 -8.20
CA ALA A 90 0.93 -6.33 -9.03
C ALA A 90 0.75 -7.82 -9.39
N GLN A 91 1.71 -8.67 -9.05
CA GLN A 91 1.69 -10.09 -9.40
C GLN A 91 0.87 -10.91 -8.40
N ALA A 92 0.26 -11.99 -8.88
CA ALA A 92 -0.32 -13.01 -7.99
C ALA A 92 0.78 -13.72 -7.18
N ASP A 93 0.40 -14.25 -6.02
CA ASP A 93 1.29 -15.09 -5.23
C ASP A 93 1.64 -16.38 -5.98
N THR A 94 2.91 -16.78 -5.92
CA THR A 94 3.30 -18.14 -6.37
C THR A 94 2.77 -19.19 -5.38
N PRO A 95 2.65 -20.48 -5.78
CA PRO A 95 2.25 -21.53 -4.85
C PRO A 95 3.08 -21.58 -3.56
N GLN A 96 4.39 -21.30 -3.66
CA GLN A 96 5.27 -21.25 -2.49
C GLN A 96 4.95 -20.07 -1.56
N ILE A 97 4.71 -18.89 -2.11
CA ILE A 97 4.32 -17.72 -1.31
C ILE A 97 2.96 -17.95 -0.64
N ALA A 98 2.01 -18.54 -1.38
CA ALA A 98 0.69 -18.88 -0.84
C ALA A 98 0.78 -19.90 0.29
N ALA A 99 1.65 -20.91 0.20
CA ALA A 99 1.91 -21.88 1.28
C ALA A 99 2.53 -21.21 2.52
N ASN A 100 3.52 -20.34 2.33
CA ASN A 100 4.13 -19.57 3.43
C ASN A 100 3.09 -18.70 4.17
N ARG A 101 2.14 -18.09 3.43
CA ARG A 101 1.04 -17.34 4.06
C ARG A 101 0.13 -18.21 4.90
N GLU A 102 -0.11 -19.47 4.50
CA GLU A 102 -0.90 -20.40 5.27
C GLU A 102 -0.26 -20.69 6.63
N GLU A 103 1.05 -20.88 6.69
CA GLU A 103 1.78 -21.08 7.95
C GLU A 103 1.63 -19.87 8.88
N LEU A 104 1.68 -18.64 8.33
CA LEU A 104 1.49 -17.41 9.09
C LEU A 104 0.04 -17.30 9.62
N ILE A 105 -0.96 -17.67 8.83
CA ILE A 105 -2.37 -17.72 9.23
C ILE A 105 -2.56 -18.67 10.41
N VAL A 106 -2.05 -19.91 10.30
CA VAL A 106 -2.11 -20.91 11.37
C VAL A 106 -1.42 -20.39 12.64
N GLY A 107 -0.28 -19.72 12.50
CA GLY A 107 0.43 -19.11 13.62
C GLY A 107 -0.40 -18.04 14.34
N ALA A 108 -1.05 -17.16 13.60
CA ALA A 108 -1.90 -16.10 14.16
C ALA A 108 -3.14 -16.69 14.85
N GLN A 109 -3.80 -17.69 14.24
CA GLN A 109 -4.94 -18.41 14.84
C GLN A 109 -4.57 -19.16 16.13
N ALA A 110 -3.31 -19.57 16.25
CA ALA A 110 -2.77 -20.19 17.47
C ALA A 110 -2.33 -19.17 18.54
N GLY A 111 -2.72 -17.88 18.40
CA GLY A 111 -2.41 -16.82 19.37
C GLY A 111 -1.00 -16.24 19.29
N ARG A 112 -0.23 -16.52 18.23
CA ARG A 112 1.14 -16.06 18.04
C ARG A 112 1.24 -14.86 17.06
N LEU A 113 0.26 -13.93 17.10
CA LEU A 113 0.20 -12.82 16.15
C LEU A 113 1.48 -11.96 16.14
N GLU A 114 2.02 -11.62 17.31
CA GLU A 114 3.24 -10.83 17.39
C GLU A 114 4.44 -11.54 16.77
N GLU A 115 4.63 -12.83 17.05
CA GLU A 115 5.70 -13.64 16.43
C GLU A 115 5.56 -13.67 14.90
N VAL A 116 4.33 -13.86 14.43
CA VAL A 116 4.01 -13.87 13.01
C VAL A 116 4.28 -12.51 12.37
N MET A 117 3.88 -11.42 13.01
CA MET A 117 4.14 -10.07 12.50
C MET A 117 5.64 -9.76 12.42
N ARG A 118 6.44 -10.22 13.38
CA ARG A 118 7.92 -10.10 13.31
C ARG A 118 8.55 -10.89 12.15
N LYS A 119 7.87 -11.92 11.64
CA LYS A 119 8.28 -12.64 10.41
C LYS A 119 7.82 -11.94 9.15
N VAL A 120 6.69 -11.24 9.19
CA VAL A 120 6.15 -10.50 8.04
C VAL A 120 6.89 -9.17 7.85
N ILE A 121 7.05 -8.42 8.94
CA ILE A 121 7.77 -7.15 8.95
C ILE A 121 8.85 -7.17 10.03
N GLY A 122 10.02 -7.60 9.64
CA GLY A 122 11.20 -7.67 10.50
C GLY A 122 12.13 -6.47 10.30
N THR A 123 13.20 -6.43 11.09
CA THR A 123 14.22 -5.38 10.95
C THR A 123 14.91 -5.38 9.59
N ASP A 124 14.92 -6.49 8.88
CA ASP A 124 15.49 -6.67 7.55
C ASP A 124 14.65 -6.06 6.42
N THR A 125 13.38 -5.75 6.71
CA THR A 125 12.48 -5.09 5.74
C THR A 125 12.55 -3.56 5.81
N LEU A 126 13.17 -3.02 6.86
CA LEU A 126 13.31 -1.59 7.11
C LEU A 126 14.75 -1.12 6.90
N ALA A 127 14.91 0.13 6.51
CA ALA A 127 16.24 0.72 6.34
C ALA A 127 17.05 0.72 7.64
N PRO A 128 18.37 0.56 7.58
CA PRO A 128 19.23 0.71 8.75
C PRO A 128 19.18 2.15 9.29
N GLY A 129 19.00 2.31 10.59
CA GLY A 129 18.95 3.64 11.20
C GLY A 129 18.34 3.63 12.60
N PRO A 130 18.37 4.77 13.30
CA PRO A 130 17.86 4.88 14.67
C PRO A 130 16.33 4.72 14.77
N GLN A 131 15.60 5.00 13.70
CA GLN A 131 14.13 4.91 13.67
C GLN A 131 13.61 3.48 13.42
N ARG A 132 14.48 2.54 13.02
CA ARG A 132 14.08 1.17 12.68
C ARG A 132 13.30 0.45 13.78
N LEU A 133 13.81 0.47 15.01
CA LEU A 133 13.17 -0.21 16.14
C LEU A 133 11.89 0.52 16.62
N PRO A 134 11.85 1.86 16.76
CA PRO A 134 10.62 2.60 17.00
C PRO A 134 9.52 2.28 15.97
N ILE A 135 9.83 2.34 14.68
CA ILE A 135 8.85 2.04 13.60
C ILE A 135 8.35 0.60 13.70
N LEU A 136 9.25 -0.37 13.95
CA LEU A 136 8.83 -1.76 14.15
C LEU A 136 7.91 -1.90 15.38
N SER A 137 8.20 -1.19 16.47
CA SER A 137 7.34 -1.19 17.66
C SER A 137 5.94 -0.65 17.35
N ASP A 138 5.85 0.47 16.63
CA ASP A 138 4.58 1.06 16.21
C ASP A 138 3.78 0.12 15.31
N MET A 139 4.44 -0.58 14.39
CA MET A 139 3.83 -1.60 13.54
C MET A 139 3.25 -2.77 14.35
N LEU A 140 4.00 -3.28 15.32
CA LEU A 140 3.54 -4.38 16.18
C LEU A 140 2.38 -3.93 17.07
N GLN A 141 2.39 -2.69 17.54
CA GLN A 141 1.28 -2.12 18.30
C GLN A 141 0.02 -2.02 17.43
N MET A 142 0.11 -1.45 16.21
CA MET A 142 -1.03 -1.42 15.28
C MET A 142 -1.60 -2.82 15.06
N ALA A 143 -0.74 -3.80 14.80
CA ALA A 143 -1.16 -5.17 14.56
C ALA A 143 -1.85 -5.81 15.78
N SER A 144 -1.35 -5.57 16.97
CA SER A 144 -1.94 -6.05 18.23
C SER A 144 -3.35 -5.48 18.44
N GLU A 145 -3.52 -4.17 18.21
CA GLU A 145 -4.81 -3.47 18.37
C GLU A 145 -5.84 -3.89 17.32
N LEU A 146 -5.40 -4.16 16.08
CA LEU A 146 -6.26 -4.60 14.98
C LEU A 146 -6.66 -6.08 15.11
N GLY A 147 -5.85 -6.89 15.76
CA GLY A 147 -6.15 -8.26 16.18
C GLY A 147 -6.00 -9.33 15.12
N PRO A 148 -5.97 -10.62 15.57
CA PRO A 148 -5.67 -11.77 14.71
C PRO A 148 -6.72 -12.04 13.62
N ASP A 149 -7.99 -11.75 13.88
CA ASP A 149 -9.05 -11.98 12.91
C ASP A 149 -8.89 -11.13 11.65
N LEU A 150 -8.48 -9.86 11.81
CA LEU A 150 -8.17 -9.01 10.69
C LEU A 150 -6.95 -9.53 9.93
N PHE A 151 -5.90 -9.95 10.64
CA PHE A 151 -4.71 -10.53 10.02
C PHE A 151 -5.06 -11.72 9.13
N VAL A 152 -5.87 -12.66 9.65
CA VAL A 152 -6.30 -13.84 8.89
C VAL A 152 -7.05 -13.45 7.62
N ARG A 153 -8.02 -12.53 7.70
CA ARG A 153 -8.77 -12.06 6.53
C ARG A 153 -7.84 -11.41 5.49
N GLN A 154 -6.98 -10.50 5.91
CA GLN A 154 -6.05 -9.81 5.03
C GLN A 154 -5.04 -10.76 4.37
N MET A 155 -4.52 -11.74 5.12
CA MET A 155 -3.63 -12.77 4.57
C MET A 155 -4.34 -13.67 3.55
N ARG A 156 -5.61 -14.04 3.80
CA ARG A 156 -6.44 -14.77 2.83
C ARG A 156 -6.65 -13.96 1.56
N ALA A 157 -6.94 -12.66 1.69
CA ALA A 157 -7.11 -11.77 0.55
C ALA A 157 -5.84 -11.67 -0.30
N LEU A 158 -4.67 -11.55 0.34
CA LEU A 158 -3.39 -11.54 -0.37
C LEU A 158 -3.06 -12.89 -1.02
N GLN A 159 -3.32 -13.99 -0.34
CA GLN A 159 -3.07 -15.36 -0.85
C GLN A 159 -3.85 -15.64 -2.14
N ARG A 160 -5.05 -15.05 -2.26
CA ARG A 160 -5.99 -15.26 -3.38
C ARG A 160 -5.98 -14.13 -4.40
N ARG A 161 -5.08 -13.14 -4.24
CA ARG A 161 -5.05 -11.95 -5.10
C ARG A 161 -4.84 -12.31 -6.56
N PRO A 162 -5.59 -11.70 -7.49
CA PRO A 162 -5.39 -11.90 -8.91
C PRO A 162 -4.10 -11.20 -9.40
N ASP A 163 -3.57 -11.66 -10.51
CA ASP A 163 -2.54 -10.93 -11.25
C ASP A 163 -3.13 -9.66 -11.88
N GLN A 164 -2.48 -8.53 -11.67
CA GLN A 164 -2.92 -7.21 -12.13
C GLN A 164 -2.02 -6.57 -13.20
N GLN A 165 -1.10 -7.34 -13.81
CA GLN A 165 -0.24 -6.82 -14.87
C GLN A 165 -1.07 -6.27 -16.06
N GLY A 166 -2.19 -6.93 -16.38
CA GLY A 166 -3.13 -6.45 -17.39
C GLY A 166 -3.79 -5.11 -17.03
N THR A 167 -3.99 -4.84 -15.74
CA THR A 167 -4.49 -3.56 -15.25
C THR A 167 -3.44 -2.47 -15.38
N LEU A 168 -2.18 -2.74 -15.02
CA LEU A 168 -1.07 -1.77 -15.14
C LEU A 168 -1.00 -1.17 -16.56
N ARG A 169 -1.07 -2.00 -17.60
CA ARG A 169 -1.01 -1.56 -19.00
C ARG A 169 -2.17 -0.66 -19.44
N ARG A 170 -3.28 -0.66 -18.70
CA ARG A 170 -4.48 0.12 -19.01
C ARG A 170 -4.60 1.41 -18.20
N ILE A 171 -3.71 1.64 -17.25
CA ILE A 171 -3.69 2.88 -16.46
C ILE A 171 -3.35 4.05 -17.38
N LYS A 172 -4.19 5.11 -17.33
CA LYS A 172 -4.03 6.32 -18.15
C LYS A 172 -3.87 7.59 -17.30
N VAL A 173 -3.95 7.46 -16.00
CA VAL A 173 -3.84 8.59 -15.05
C VAL A 173 -2.39 8.82 -14.63
N PRO A 174 -2.02 10.04 -14.22
CA PRO A 174 -0.69 10.30 -13.67
C PRO A 174 -0.38 9.32 -12.54
N THR A 175 0.70 8.56 -12.70
CA THR A 175 1.04 7.47 -11.77
C THR A 175 2.43 7.65 -11.18
N LEU A 176 2.52 7.58 -9.86
CA LEU A 176 3.75 7.47 -9.09
C LEU A 176 3.91 6.03 -8.61
N VAL A 177 5.06 5.42 -8.87
CA VAL A 177 5.50 4.17 -8.27
C VAL A 177 6.63 4.53 -7.31
N LEU A 178 6.47 4.22 -6.01
CA LEU A 178 7.41 4.61 -4.97
C LEU A 178 7.84 3.41 -4.15
N CYS A 179 9.13 3.29 -3.84
CA CYS A 179 9.65 2.24 -2.96
C CYS A 179 10.89 2.70 -2.20
N GLY A 180 11.19 2.02 -1.10
CA GLY A 180 12.47 2.17 -0.43
C GLY A 180 13.56 1.31 -1.07
N ALA A 181 14.80 1.80 -1.07
CA ALA A 181 15.95 1.07 -1.60
C ALA A 181 16.28 -0.19 -0.77
N HIS A 182 15.90 -0.20 0.51
CA HIS A 182 16.13 -1.29 1.47
C HIS A 182 14.94 -2.25 1.61
N ASP A 183 13.88 -2.09 0.80
CA ASP A 183 12.71 -2.96 0.86
C ASP A 183 13.03 -4.39 0.37
N THR A 184 13.02 -5.36 1.28
CA THR A 184 13.24 -6.78 0.97
C THR A 184 11.96 -7.54 0.65
N LEU A 185 10.77 -7.02 1.06
CA LEU A 185 9.47 -7.63 0.78
C LEU A 185 9.02 -7.36 -0.67
N THR A 186 9.11 -6.11 -1.07
CA THR A 186 8.81 -5.68 -2.43
C THR A 186 9.99 -4.89 -3.01
N PRO A 187 11.08 -5.57 -3.36
CA PRO A 187 12.33 -4.92 -3.75
C PRO A 187 12.17 -4.06 -5.02
N VAL A 188 13.09 -3.12 -5.20
CA VAL A 188 13.09 -2.12 -6.31
C VAL A 188 12.79 -2.74 -7.68
N ARG A 189 13.30 -3.96 -7.95
CA ARG A 189 13.01 -4.64 -9.23
C ARG A 189 11.52 -4.85 -9.53
N LYS A 190 10.69 -5.03 -8.49
CA LYS A 190 9.23 -5.16 -8.66
C LYS A 190 8.59 -3.83 -9.02
N HIS A 191 9.11 -2.74 -8.49
CA HIS A 191 8.64 -1.39 -8.78
C HIS A 191 9.10 -0.93 -10.17
N ASN A 192 10.35 -1.23 -10.57
CA ASN A 192 10.81 -1.06 -11.95
C ASN A 192 9.86 -1.77 -12.93
N PHE A 193 9.56 -3.04 -12.67
CA PHE A 193 8.66 -3.83 -13.51
C PHE A 193 7.24 -3.20 -13.61
N MET A 194 6.68 -2.71 -12.50
CA MET A 194 5.38 -2.02 -12.55
C MET A 194 5.47 -0.71 -13.33
N ALA A 195 6.51 0.10 -13.09
CA ALA A 195 6.70 1.38 -13.78
C ALA A 195 6.91 1.20 -15.30
N GLU A 196 7.59 0.15 -15.74
CA GLU A 196 7.76 -0.19 -17.16
C GLU A 196 6.43 -0.59 -17.82
N LEU A 197 5.49 -1.20 -17.07
CA LEU A 197 4.18 -1.60 -17.59
C LEU A 197 3.15 -0.48 -17.62
N ILE A 198 3.29 0.54 -16.76
CA ILE A 198 2.35 1.65 -16.68
C ILE A 198 2.80 2.75 -17.63
N PRO A 199 1.98 3.16 -18.61
CA PRO A 199 2.32 4.28 -19.48
C PRO A 199 2.63 5.54 -18.68
N GLU A 200 3.83 6.11 -18.90
CA GLU A 200 4.27 7.38 -18.29
C GLU A 200 4.30 7.41 -16.75
N ALA A 201 4.47 6.26 -16.10
CA ALA A 201 4.68 6.23 -14.67
C ALA A 201 6.02 6.87 -14.29
N VAL A 202 6.02 7.59 -13.17
CA VAL A 202 7.25 8.08 -12.53
C VAL A 202 7.64 7.08 -11.46
N LEU A 203 8.87 6.58 -11.50
CA LEU A 203 9.43 5.78 -10.42
C LEU A 203 10.27 6.67 -9.50
N HIS A 204 10.00 6.58 -8.20
CA HIS A 204 10.78 7.24 -7.15
C HIS A 204 11.30 6.21 -6.15
N VAL A 205 12.63 6.11 -6.01
CA VAL A 205 13.28 5.21 -5.05
C VAL A 205 13.81 6.06 -3.90
N VAL A 206 13.27 5.82 -2.70
CA VAL A 206 13.69 6.50 -1.46
C VAL A 206 14.91 5.77 -0.90
N ASN A 207 16.09 6.41 -0.93
CA ASN A 207 17.34 5.75 -0.60
C ASN A 207 17.43 5.32 0.87
N ASP A 208 16.89 6.12 1.79
CA ASP A 208 16.95 5.90 3.24
C ASP A 208 15.70 5.21 3.80
N ALA A 209 14.96 4.50 2.95
CA ALA A 209 13.76 3.75 3.37
C ALA A 209 13.80 2.29 2.94
N GLY A 210 13.09 1.46 3.70
CA GLY A 210 12.72 0.09 3.37
C GLY A 210 11.25 0.00 2.98
N HIS A 211 10.51 -0.93 3.59
CA HIS A 211 9.12 -1.23 3.26
C HIS A 211 8.11 -0.14 3.66
N LEU A 212 8.46 0.72 4.60
CA LEU A 212 7.57 1.74 5.16
C LEU A 212 8.07 3.17 4.90
N PRO A 213 8.24 3.59 3.63
CA PRO A 213 8.82 4.88 3.29
C PRO A 213 8.07 6.08 3.91
N THR A 214 6.77 5.93 4.18
CA THR A 214 5.93 6.94 4.83
C THR A 214 6.36 7.26 6.25
N LEU A 215 6.97 6.30 6.96
CA LEU A 215 7.46 6.44 8.33
C LEU A 215 8.99 6.55 8.39
N GLU A 216 9.70 5.85 7.49
CA GLU A 216 11.16 5.80 7.49
C GLU A 216 11.81 7.07 6.91
N ALA A 217 11.20 7.63 5.86
CA ALA A 217 11.63 8.87 5.20
C ALA A 217 10.41 9.77 4.92
N PRO A 218 9.74 10.28 5.97
CA PRO A 218 8.46 10.95 5.85
C PRO A 218 8.51 12.23 5.01
N GLU A 219 9.59 12.99 5.09
CA GLU A 219 9.74 14.26 4.38
C GLU A 219 9.91 14.03 2.87
N GLU A 220 10.82 13.13 2.47
CA GLU A 220 11.05 12.78 1.07
C GLU A 220 9.80 12.14 0.45
N THR A 221 9.19 11.18 1.15
CA THR A 221 7.95 10.53 0.70
C THR A 221 6.82 11.53 0.53
N THR A 222 6.66 12.48 1.46
CA THR A 222 5.64 13.53 1.38
C THR A 222 5.94 14.48 0.20
N GLY A 223 7.20 14.83 -0.03
CA GLY A 223 7.63 15.63 -1.18
C GLY A 223 7.25 14.97 -2.51
N ALA A 224 7.58 13.69 -2.66
CA ALA A 224 7.23 12.90 -3.85
C ALA A 224 5.71 12.83 -4.08
N LEU A 225 4.91 12.70 -3.02
CA LEU A 225 3.45 12.73 -3.10
C LEU A 225 2.93 14.12 -3.52
N ILE A 226 3.52 15.22 -3.04
CA ILE A 226 3.15 16.57 -3.44
C ILE A 226 3.45 16.78 -4.93
N ASP A 227 4.62 16.39 -5.39
CA ASP A 227 5.01 16.52 -6.80
C ASP A 227 4.06 15.72 -7.70
N TRP A 228 3.75 14.48 -7.35
CA TRP A 228 2.77 13.66 -8.05
C TRP A 228 1.37 14.29 -8.06
N LEU A 229 0.90 14.83 -6.94
CA LEU A 229 -0.40 15.49 -6.82
C LEU A 229 -0.48 16.78 -7.65
N ASN A 230 0.63 17.38 -8.02
CA ASN A 230 0.73 18.58 -8.85
C ASN A 230 0.89 18.28 -10.35
N ILE A 231 1.09 17.04 -10.78
CA ILE A 231 1.12 16.70 -12.20
C ILE A 231 -0.23 17.12 -12.83
N PRO A 232 -0.27 17.86 -13.94
CA PRO A 232 -1.52 18.26 -14.59
C PRO A 232 -2.39 17.04 -14.96
N LEU A 233 -3.70 17.11 -14.67
CA LEU A 233 -4.64 16.11 -15.16
C LEU A 233 -4.81 16.27 -16.67
N ARG A 234 -4.73 15.18 -17.41
CA ARG A 234 -5.09 15.19 -18.83
C ARG A 234 -6.61 15.22 -18.95
N ILE A 235 -7.12 16.21 -19.64
CA ILE A 235 -8.53 16.27 -20.06
C ILE A 235 -8.61 15.46 -21.35
N PHE A 236 -9.17 14.25 -21.28
CA PHE A 236 -9.52 13.45 -22.45
C PHE A 236 -10.97 13.68 -22.82
#